data_08b78a26bd6e9c973feeb7c1849c2fbf
#
_entry.id   08b78a26bd6e9c973feeb7c1849c2fbf
#
_cell.length_a   1.000
_cell.length_b   1.000
_cell.length_c   1.000
_cell.angle_alpha   90.00
_cell.angle_beta   90.00
_cell.angle_gamma   90.00
#
_symmetry.space_group_name_H-M   'P 1'
#
loop_
_entity.id
_entity.type
_entity.pdbx_description
1 polymer ?
#
loop_
_entity_poly.entity_id
_entity_poly.type
_entity_poly.pdbx_seq_one_letter_code
_entity_poly.pdbx_strand_id
1 'polypeptide(L)'
;VNDRFDAKAFLSTVTSQPGVYRMYDATGTVIYVGKAKDLKKRLASYFRQQVSSRKTETLVKNIAQIDVTVTHTETEALLLEHNYIKLYQPRYNVLLRDDKSYPLIFLSADTHPRLAVHRGAKHAKGEYFGPFPNSYAVRETLALLQKLFPIRQCENSVYRNRSRPCLQYQIGRCLGPCVAGLVSEEEYRQQVDYVRLFLSGKDQQVLHQLIARMEEASKLLNFEEAARIRDQIQAVRRVTERQFVSGDSDDLDVIGVAFDAGMACLHVLFIRQGKVLGSRSYFPKVPGGTDMGEVVQTFVGQFYLQGSQARTLPGEILLDFSLPEKDLLAESLSELAGRKIQIQSKPRGDRARYLKLARTNAATALTTKLSQQSTIHQRLAELAKVLNLTEINRMECFDISHTMGEQTVASCVVFDGNGPVRAEYRRYNISGITPGDDYAAMTQVLKRRYGKVLEEKKIPDVIFIDGGKGQLGMAIEVFKSLNVTWDKNKPLLIGIAKGADRKAGLETLFFVPEGEGISLPPDSPALHVIQHIRDDSHNHAITGHRQRRAKVRNTSALELIEGVGPKRRQVLLKYMGGLQPLLNASVEEIAKVPGISQALAEKIYNALKH
;
A
#
# COMPACT_ATOMS: atom_id res chain seq x y z
N VAL A 1 23.15 38.91 8.21
CA VAL A 1 23.96 38.51 9.37
C VAL A 1 23.50 37.10 9.71
N ASN A 2 24.27 36.06 9.34
CA ASN A 2 24.02 34.69 9.77
C ASN A 2 24.48 34.61 11.23
N ASP A 3 23.54 34.56 12.16
CA ASP A 3 23.80 34.10 13.51
C ASP A 3 24.20 32.62 13.41
N ARG A 4 25.51 32.36 13.40
CA ARG A 4 26.05 31.01 13.41
C ARG A 4 25.77 30.41 14.78
N PHE A 5 25.14 29.22 14.79
CA PHE A 5 24.95 28.42 16.00
C PHE A 5 26.24 28.30 16.82
N ASP A 6 26.23 28.76 18.07
CA ASP A 6 27.38 28.65 18.97
C ASP A 6 27.49 27.22 19.53
N ALA A 7 28.20 26.38 18.77
CA ALA A 7 28.42 24.99 19.14
C ALA A 7 29.18 24.82 20.46
N LYS A 8 30.07 25.76 20.82
CA LYS A 8 30.90 25.66 22.01
C LYS A 8 30.07 25.94 23.30
N ALA A 9 29.26 26.98 23.26
CA ALA A 9 28.33 27.29 24.35
C ALA A 9 27.31 26.15 24.52
N PHE A 10 26.71 25.65 23.40
CA PHE A 10 25.77 24.55 23.44
C PHE A 10 26.38 23.27 24.05
N LEU A 11 27.56 22.83 23.56
CA LEU A 11 28.21 21.61 24.05
C LEU A 11 28.59 21.66 25.54
N SER A 12 28.75 22.86 26.13
CA SER A 12 28.98 23.00 27.56
C SER A 12 27.76 22.58 28.41
N THR A 13 26.55 22.68 27.87
CA THR A 13 25.29 22.37 28.55
C THR A 13 24.81 20.93 28.33
N VAL A 14 25.40 20.20 27.36
CA VAL A 14 24.96 18.85 27.01
C VAL A 14 25.52 17.80 27.96
N THR A 15 24.64 16.89 28.39
CA THR A 15 24.98 15.75 29.26
C THR A 15 25.63 14.59 28.46
N SER A 16 26.36 13.71 29.16
CA SER A 16 26.93 12.47 28.61
C SER A 16 25.96 11.27 28.72
N GLN A 17 24.69 11.49 29.06
CA GLN A 17 23.67 10.44 29.09
C GLN A 17 23.25 10.02 27.67
N PRO A 18 22.63 8.82 27.52
CA PRO A 18 22.02 8.42 26.25
C PRO A 18 20.81 9.30 25.92
N GLY A 19 20.53 9.45 24.62
CA GLY A 19 19.38 10.24 24.19
C GLY A 19 19.32 10.50 22.70
N VAL A 20 18.36 11.33 22.32
CA VAL A 20 18.07 11.72 20.95
C VAL A 20 18.22 13.22 20.79
N TYR A 21 18.80 13.66 19.68
CA TYR A 21 18.95 15.07 19.34
C TYR A 21 18.24 15.38 18.00
N ARG A 22 17.67 16.57 17.94
CA ARG A 22 17.00 17.13 16.76
C ARG A 22 17.71 18.41 16.36
N MET A 23 18.08 18.50 15.08
CA MET A 23 18.73 19.68 14.51
C MET A 23 17.72 20.43 13.65
N TYR A 24 17.65 21.74 13.83
CA TYR A 24 16.71 22.63 13.16
C TYR A 24 17.47 23.61 12.29
N ASP A 25 16.85 24.01 11.18
CA ASP A 25 17.32 25.11 10.36
C ASP A 25 16.80 26.48 10.84
N ALA A 26 17.18 27.54 10.15
CA ALA A 26 16.78 28.91 10.50
C ALA A 26 15.26 29.17 10.43
N THR A 27 14.49 28.29 9.78
CA THR A 27 13.03 28.37 9.73
C THR A 27 12.34 27.62 10.87
N GLY A 28 13.08 26.96 11.76
CA GLY A 28 12.55 26.10 12.81
C GLY A 28 12.13 24.71 12.34
N THR A 29 12.51 24.31 11.12
CA THR A 29 12.20 23.00 10.57
C THR A 29 13.23 21.97 11.02
N VAL A 30 12.76 20.77 11.49
CA VAL A 30 13.67 19.69 11.83
C VAL A 30 14.33 19.13 10.56
N ILE A 31 15.64 19.25 10.47
CA ILE A 31 16.42 18.82 9.31
C ILE A 31 17.16 17.51 9.52
N TYR A 32 17.43 17.13 10.76
CA TYR A 32 18.08 15.87 11.11
C TYR A 32 17.67 15.42 12.51
N VAL A 33 17.54 14.10 12.70
CA VAL A 33 17.34 13.44 13.99
C VAL A 33 18.41 12.36 14.13
N GLY A 34 19.01 12.25 15.30
CA GLY A 34 19.98 11.20 15.58
C GLY A 34 19.98 10.80 17.06
N LYS A 35 20.41 9.57 17.35
CA LYS A 35 20.60 9.07 18.70
C LYS A 35 22.08 9.07 19.11
N ALA A 36 22.30 8.98 20.39
CA ALA A 36 23.64 8.80 20.95
C ALA A 36 23.58 7.99 22.25
N LYS A 37 24.61 7.17 22.46
CA LYS A 37 24.90 6.55 23.76
C LYS A 37 25.48 7.58 24.74
N ASP A 38 26.24 8.55 24.20
CA ASP A 38 26.79 9.70 24.91
C ASP A 38 26.53 10.93 24.02
N LEU A 39 25.52 11.71 24.41
CA LEU A 39 25.08 12.88 23.65
C LEU A 39 26.21 13.90 23.46
N LYS A 40 26.98 14.16 24.52
CA LYS A 40 28.06 15.15 24.44
C LYS A 40 29.16 14.74 23.46
N LYS A 41 29.63 13.49 23.54
CA LYS A 41 30.65 12.98 22.59
C LYS A 41 30.15 12.95 21.16
N ARG A 42 28.90 12.52 20.95
CA ARG A 42 28.30 12.43 19.62
C ARG A 42 28.12 13.79 18.98
N LEU A 43 27.55 14.75 19.71
CA LEU A 43 27.33 16.11 19.21
C LEU A 43 28.65 16.84 18.96
N ALA A 44 29.65 16.66 19.84
CA ALA A 44 30.99 17.22 19.60
C ALA A 44 31.64 16.69 18.32
N SER A 45 31.33 15.46 17.88
CA SER A 45 31.89 14.89 16.65
C SER A 45 31.49 15.64 15.37
N TYR A 46 30.32 16.29 15.36
CA TYR A 46 29.86 17.09 14.22
C TYR A 46 30.63 18.40 14.01
N PHE A 47 31.20 18.94 15.07
CA PHE A 47 31.86 20.27 15.08
C PHE A 47 33.40 20.19 15.08
N ARG A 48 33.97 19.00 14.82
CA ARG A 48 35.43 18.83 14.64
C ARG A 48 35.89 19.40 13.31
N GLN A 49 37.16 19.83 13.25
CA GLN A 49 37.74 20.46 12.07
C GLN A 49 37.80 19.59 10.80
N GLN A 50 37.84 18.26 10.94
CA GLN A 50 37.73 17.31 9.83
C GLN A 50 36.43 16.56 9.92
N VAL A 51 35.47 16.93 9.10
CA VAL A 51 34.16 16.25 8.98
C VAL A 51 34.26 15.20 7.87
N SER A 52 33.89 13.97 8.16
CA SER A 52 34.15 12.79 7.32
C SER A 52 33.26 12.65 6.09
N SER A 53 32.19 13.46 5.92
CA SER A 53 31.30 13.34 4.75
C SER A 53 30.71 14.68 4.31
N ARG A 54 30.51 14.84 2.98
CA ARG A 54 29.82 16.00 2.38
C ARG A 54 28.42 16.23 2.95
N LYS A 55 27.71 15.15 3.30
CA LYS A 55 26.39 15.20 3.96
C LYS A 55 26.49 15.94 5.30
N THR A 56 27.44 15.55 6.14
CA THR A 56 27.65 16.15 7.47
C THR A 56 28.08 17.61 7.37
N GLU A 57 28.95 17.95 6.42
CA GLU A 57 29.32 19.35 6.19
C GLU A 57 28.12 20.21 5.80
N THR A 58 27.28 19.72 4.89
CA THR A 58 26.08 20.43 4.45
C THR A 58 25.06 20.52 5.58
N LEU A 59 24.89 19.47 6.39
CA LEU A 59 24.04 19.47 7.55
C LEU A 59 24.48 20.55 8.55
N VAL A 60 25.77 20.54 8.95
CA VAL A 60 26.33 21.47 9.93
C VAL A 60 26.18 22.93 9.51
N LYS A 61 26.35 23.22 8.21
CA LYS A 61 26.15 24.59 7.66
C LYS A 61 24.71 25.10 7.80
N ASN A 62 23.73 24.21 7.88
CA ASN A 62 22.32 24.55 7.95
C ASN A 62 21.72 24.47 9.37
N ILE A 63 22.52 24.15 10.40
CA ILE A 63 22.04 24.09 11.78
C ILE A 63 21.90 25.51 12.34
N ALA A 64 20.72 25.83 12.84
CA ALA A 64 20.43 27.04 13.60
C ALA A 64 20.17 26.74 15.09
N GLN A 65 19.60 25.57 15.40
CA GLN A 65 19.29 25.14 16.77
C GLN A 65 19.44 23.63 16.91
N ILE A 66 19.77 23.16 18.11
CA ILE A 66 19.77 21.73 18.46
C ILE A 66 19.01 21.56 19.78
N ASP A 67 18.01 20.65 19.76
CA ASP A 67 17.33 20.20 20.96
C ASP A 67 17.77 18.78 21.31
N VAL A 68 17.82 18.49 22.63
CA VAL A 68 18.23 17.19 23.15
C VAL A 68 17.14 16.63 24.04
N THR A 69 16.84 15.35 23.88
CA THR A 69 15.95 14.58 24.76
C THR A 69 16.75 13.44 25.38
N VAL A 70 16.96 13.47 26.68
CA VAL A 70 17.68 12.43 27.41
C VAL A 70 16.77 11.22 27.63
N THR A 71 17.32 10.01 27.49
CA THR A 71 16.65 8.74 27.75
C THR A 71 17.38 7.94 28.82
N HIS A 72 16.70 6.93 29.39
CA HIS A 72 17.33 6.08 30.41
C HIS A 72 18.23 5.01 29.80
N THR A 73 17.86 4.53 28.59
CA THR A 73 18.60 3.46 27.90
C THR A 73 18.89 3.82 26.45
N GLU A 74 19.85 3.13 25.86
CA GLU A 74 20.18 3.27 24.43
C GLU A 74 19.07 2.70 23.53
N THR A 75 18.35 1.65 23.99
CA THR A 75 17.15 1.10 23.34
C THR A 75 16.02 2.13 23.27
N GLU A 76 15.74 2.85 24.38
CA GLU A 76 14.77 3.95 24.37
C GLU A 76 15.17 5.06 23.41
N ALA A 77 16.46 5.42 23.35
CA ALA A 77 16.96 6.39 22.39
C ALA A 77 16.73 5.93 20.94
N LEU A 78 16.97 4.66 20.63
CA LEU A 78 16.73 4.09 19.31
C LEU A 78 15.25 4.16 18.91
N LEU A 79 14.34 3.77 19.80
CA LEU A 79 12.90 3.84 19.55
C LEU A 79 12.42 5.29 19.36
N LEU A 80 12.90 6.21 20.19
CA LEU A 80 12.55 7.62 20.11
C LEU A 80 13.08 8.28 18.85
N GLU A 81 14.31 7.97 18.41
CA GLU A 81 14.89 8.41 17.14
C GLU A 81 13.99 8.03 15.97
N HIS A 82 13.60 6.75 15.88
CA HIS A 82 12.73 6.29 14.79
C HIS A 82 11.35 6.96 14.81
N ASN A 83 10.77 7.19 15.99
CA ASN A 83 9.51 7.91 16.14
C ASN A 83 9.62 9.37 15.66
N TYR A 84 10.71 10.06 15.99
CA TYR A 84 10.95 11.42 15.51
C TYR A 84 11.23 11.49 14.02
N ILE A 85 12.00 10.54 13.46
CA ILE A 85 12.22 10.47 12.00
C ILE A 85 10.88 10.28 11.27
N LYS A 86 10.00 9.43 11.79
CA LYS A 86 8.65 9.22 11.22
C LYS A 86 7.79 10.48 11.30
N LEU A 87 7.80 11.16 12.45
CA LEU A 87 7.00 12.35 12.70
C LEU A 87 7.44 13.55 11.86
N TYR A 88 8.75 13.84 11.86
CA TYR A 88 9.29 15.05 11.24
C TYR A 88 9.77 14.86 9.81
N GLN A 89 10.01 13.62 9.36
CA GLN A 89 10.55 13.28 8.03
C GLN A 89 11.73 14.16 7.61
N PRO A 90 12.81 14.25 8.40
CA PRO A 90 13.88 15.22 8.21
C PRO A 90 14.64 14.96 6.90
N ARG A 91 15.03 16.04 6.20
CA ARG A 91 15.65 15.94 4.87
C ARG A 91 17.02 15.25 4.83
N TYR A 92 17.75 15.22 5.94
CA TYR A 92 19.08 14.60 6.05
C TYR A 92 19.04 13.19 6.67
N ASN A 93 17.86 12.66 7.02
CA ASN A 93 17.71 11.27 7.42
C ASN A 93 17.32 10.38 6.23
N VAL A 94 17.68 9.10 6.33
CA VAL A 94 17.14 8.07 5.43
C VAL A 94 15.68 7.85 5.79
N LEU A 95 14.78 7.88 4.80
CA LEU A 95 13.32 7.78 5.01
C LEU A 95 12.75 6.58 4.26
N LEU A 96 12.10 5.68 5.00
CA LEU A 96 11.29 4.61 4.44
C LEU A 96 9.82 5.05 4.37
N ARG A 97 9.29 5.22 3.16
CA ARG A 97 7.90 5.65 2.90
C ARG A 97 6.93 4.48 2.79
N ASP A 98 6.98 3.51 3.69
CA ASP A 98 6.04 2.37 3.67
C ASP A 98 5.38 2.15 5.03
N ASP A 99 4.22 2.80 5.21
CA ASP A 99 3.37 2.70 6.41
C ASP A 99 2.29 1.61 6.31
N LYS A 100 2.27 0.83 5.23
CA LYS A 100 1.18 -0.13 4.99
C LYS A 100 1.40 -1.40 5.81
N SER A 101 0.38 -1.78 6.60
CA SER A 101 0.35 -3.08 7.27
C SER A 101 0.33 -4.23 6.24
N TYR A 102 1.13 -5.25 6.50
CA TYR A 102 1.15 -6.46 5.68
C TYR A 102 -0.12 -7.28 5.87
N PRO A 103 -0.66 -7.86 4.79
CA PRO A 103 -1.77 -8.77 4.92
C PRO A 103 -1.33 -10.09 5.57
N LEU A 104 -2.21 -10.63 6.39
CA LEU A 104 -2.10 -11.92 7.05
C LEU A 104 -3.26 -12.82 6.61
N ILE A 105 -3.07 -14.14 6.64
CA ILE A 105 -4.18 -15.08 6.63
C ILE A 105 -4.64 -15.24 8.08
N PHE A 106 -5.92 -15.08 8.30
CA PHE A 106 -6.58 -15.24 9.59
C PHE A 106 -7.44 -16.48 9.58
N LEU A 107 -7.24 -17.36 10.55
CA LEU A 107 -8.07 -18.52 10.85
C LEU A 107 -8.81 -18.22 12.16
N SER A 108 -10.14 -18.08 12.09
CA SER A 108 -10.94 -17.70 13.26
C SER A 108 -11.07 -18.83 14.29
N ALA A 109 -11.33 -18.47 15.55
CA ALA A 109 -11.54 -19.40 16.66
C ALA A 109 -13.03 -19.79 16.85
N ASP A 110 -13.86 -19.66 15.81
CA ASP A 110 -15.27 -20.05 15.84
C ASP A 110 -15.43 -21.59 15.90
N THR A 111 -16.62 -22.09 16.22
CA THR A 111 -16.95 -23.53 16.17
C THR A 111 -16.64 -24.15 14.81
N HIS A 112 -16.98 -23.41 13.73
CA HIS A 112 -16.54 -23.71 12.38
C HIS A 112 -15.62 -22.58 11.91
N PRO A 113 -14.28 -22.70 12.09
CA PRO A 113 -13.33 -21.68 11.73
C PRO A 113 -13.43 -21.26 10.27
N ARG A 114 -13.17 -19.97 10.00
CA ARG A 114 -13.11 -19.42 8.64
C ARG A 114 -11.73 -18.91 8.31
N LEU A 115 -11.37 -18.96 7.02
CA LEU A 115 -10.21 -18.28 6.48
C LEU A 115 -10.58 -16.89 5.96
N ALA A 116 -9.79 -15.89 6.34
CA ALA A 116 -9.94 -14.52 5.86
C ALA A 116 -8.61 -13.81 5.68
N VAL A 117 -8.60 -12.74 4.89
CA VAL A 117 -7.49 -11.78 4.88
C VAL A 117 -7.64 -10.82 6.05
N HIS A 118 -6.58 -10.65 6.82
CA HIS A 118 -6.51 -9.66 7.89
C HIS A 118 -5.44 -8.61 7.61
N ARG A 119 -5.69 -7.38 8.02
CA ARG A 119 -4.72 -6.27 8.01
C ARG A 119 -4.86 -5.44 9.27
N GLY A 120 -3.75 -4.91 9.73
CA GLY A 120 -3.71 -4.09 10.94
C GLY A 120 -3.51 -4.90 12.21
N ALA A 121 -3.96 -4.36 13.35
CA ALA A 121 -3.77 -4.97 14.66
C ALA A 121 -4.56 -6.28 14.82
N LYS A 122 -4.00 -7.24 15.54
CA LYS A 122 -4.56 -8.59 15.75
C LYS A 122 -5.58 -8.57 16.92
N HIS A 123 -6.78 -8.04 16.68
CA HIS A 123 -7.82 -7.95 17.73
C HIS A 123 -8.75 -9.16 17.80
N ALA A 124 -8.94 -9.89 16.69
CA ALA A 124 -9.85 -11.03 16.64
C ALA A 124 -9.21 -12.28 17.24
N LYS A 125 -9.98 -13.06 18.01
CA LYS A 125 -9.53 -14.36 18.52
C LYS A 125 -9.36 -15.34 17.37
N GLY A 126 -8.17 -15.93 17.24
CA GLY A 126 -7.81 -16.88 16.19
C GLY A 126 -6.33 -16.89 15.89
N GLU A 127 -5.94 -17.60 14.86
CA GLU A 127 -4.56 -17.77 14.42
C GLU A 127 -4.25 -16.88 13.22
N TYR A 128 -3.03 -16.35 13.16
CA TYR A 128 -2.58 -15.42 12.11
C TYR A 128 -1.32 -15.95 11.47
N PHE A 129 -1.35 -16.12 10.16
CA PHE A 129 -0.25 -16.67 9.36
C PHE A 129 0.29 -15.61 8.39
N GLY A 130 1.58 -15.48 8.25
CA GLY A 130 2.26 -14.49 7.42
C GLY A 130 3.43 -13.84 8.15
N PRO A 131 3.88 -12.65 7.76
CA PRO A 131 3.24 -11.68 6.84
C PRO A 131 3.41 -12.01 5.35
N PHE A 132 2.40 -11.70 4.55
CA PHE A 132 2.49 -11.78 3.09
C PHE A 132 2.96 -10.45 2.48
N PRO A 133 3.78 -10.44 1.42
CA PRO A 133 4.36 -9.20 0.89
C PRO A 133 3.34 -8.24 0.28
N ASN A 134 2.23 -8.76 -0.24
CA ASN A 134 1.19 -7.96 -0.88
C ASN A 134 -0.18 -8.66 -0.89
N SER A 135 -1.22 -7.94 -1.31
CA SER A 135 -2.60 -8.45 -1.39
C SER A 135 -2.79 -9.56 -2.41
N TYR A 136 -1.96 -9.60 -3.46
CA TYR A 136 -2.05 -10.62 -4.48
C TYR A 136 -1.60 -11.98 -3.91
N ALA A 137 -0.42 -12.02 -3.29
CA ALA A 137 0.14 -13.24 -2.71
C ALA A 137 -0.82 -13.88 -1.68
N VAL A 138 -1.40 -13.09 -0.78
CA VAL A 138 -2.34 -13.63 0.23
C VAL A 138 -3.62 -14.16 -0.40
N ARG A 139 -4.14 -13.51 -1.45
CA ARG A 139 -5.36 -13.97 -2.15
C ARG A 139 -5.10 -15.23 -2.96
N GLU A 140 -3.96 -15.33 -3.61
CA GLU A 140 -3.53 -16.52 -4.32
C GLU A 140 -3.40 -17.72 -3.37
N THR A 141 -2.75 -17.52 -2.23
CA THR A 141 -2.64 -18.56 -1.18
C THR A 141 -4.02 -18.97 -0.65
N LEU A 142 -4.92 -18.01 -0.38
CA LEU A 142 -6.29 -18.34 0.05
C LEU A 142 -7.06 -19.12 -1.00
N ALA A 143 -6.95 -18.74 -2.28
CA ALA A 143 -7.60 -19.45 -3.38
C ALA A 143 -7.07 -20.88 -3.53
N LEU A 144 -5.76 -21.07 -3.29
CA LEU A 144 -5.13 -22.38 -3.26
C LEU A 144 -5.64 -23.22 -2.09
N LEU A 145 -5.62 -22.67 -0.87
CA LEU A 145 -6.11 -23.37 0.33
C LEU A 145 -7.56 -23.82 0.18
N GLN A 146 -8.42 -23.00 -0.43
CA GLN A 146 -9.81 -23.34 -0.71
C GLN A 146 -9.99 -24.51 -1.69
N LYS A 147 -9.04 -24.68 -2.63
CA LYS A 147 -9.04 -25.82 -3.54
C LYS A 147 -8.56 -27.09 -2.86
N LEU A 148 -7.60 -26.96 -1.94
CA LEU A 148 -7.01 -28.10 -1.23
C LEU A 148 -7.88 -28.56 -0.06
N PHE A 149 -8.44 -27.61 0.70
CA PHE A 149 -9.15 -27.83 1.95
C PHE A 149 -10.46 -27.04 1.96
N PRO A 150 -11.62 -27.69 1.83
CA PRO A 150 -12.90 -27.01 1.61
C PRO A 150 -13.49 -26.41 2.91
N ILE A 151 -12.81 -25.42 3.49
CA ILE A 151 -13.30 -24.67 4.65
C ILE A 151 -13.93 -23.34 4.26
N ARG A 152 -14.82 -22.80 5.10
CA ARG A 152 -15.57 -21.58 4.81
C ARG A 152 -14.72 -20.32 4.81
N GLN A 153 -15.12 -19.33 3.99
CA GLN A 153 -14.56 -17.97 3.98
C GLN A 153 -15.63 -16.91 4.27
N CYS A 154 -16.89 -17.31 4.36
CA CYS A 154 -18.01 -16.38 4.59
C CYS A 154 -17.96 -15.76 5.98
N GLU A 155 -18.46 -14.52 6.09
CA GLU A 155 -18.62 -13.81 7.35
C GLU A 155 -19.60 -14.53 8.28
N ASN A 156 -19.43 -14.35 9.60
CA ASN A 156 -20.28 -15.01 10.59
C ASN A 156 -21.76 -14.61 10.48
N SER A 157 -22.05 -13.39 10.02
CA SER A 157 -23.39 -12.94 9.72
C SER A 157 -24.05 -13.75 8.61
N VAL A 158 -23.32 -14.02 7.53
CA VAL A 158 -23.79 -14.85 6.42
C VAL A 158 -23.91 -16.33 6.84
N TYR A 159 -22.93 -16.83 7.59
CA TYR A 159 -22.89 -18.20 8.07
C TYR A 159 -24.13 -18.56 8.94
N ARG A 160 -24.48 -17.70 9.89
CA ARG A 160 -25.58 -17.97 10.85
C ARG A 160 -26.99 -17.89 10.24
N ASN A 161 -27.10 -17.24 9.07
CA ASN A 161 -28.40 -16.94 8.48
C ASN A 161 -28.72 -17.76 7.23
N ARG A 162 -27.92 -18.79 6.95
CA ARG A 162 -28.15 -19.65 5.79
C ARG A 162 -29.03 -20.84 6.13
N SER A 163 -30.00 -21.11 5.25
CA SER A 163 -30.87 -22.27 5.27
C SER A 163 -30.59 -23.28 4.16
N ARG A 164 -29.78 -22.88 3.14
CA ARG A 164 -29.45 -23.74 2.00
C ARG A 164 -27.96 -23.60 1.59
N PRO A 165 -27.33 -24.63 0.97
CA PRO A 165 -25.98 -24.60 0.53
C PRO A 165 -25.72 -23.47 -0.50
N CYS A 166 -24.56 -22.83 -0.42
CA CYS A 166 -24.15 -21.80 -1.36
C CYS A 166 -23.33 -22.36 -2.52
N LEU A 167 -23.02 -21.52 -3.51
CA LEU A 167 -22.20 -21.88 -4.65
C LEU A 167 -20.84 -22.49 -4.23
N GLN A 168 -20.22 -22.02 -3.13
CA GLN A 168 -18.94 -22.56 -2.66
C GLN A 168 -19.04 -24.04 -2.25
N TYR A 169 -20.17 -24.45 -1.70
CA TYR A 169 -20.47 -25.87 -1.44
C TYR A 169 -20.63 -26.64 -2.75
N GLN A 170 -21.43 -26.12 -3.68
CA GLN A 170 -21.71 -26.79 -4.96
C GLN A 170 -20.44 -27.03 -5.80
N ILE A 171 -19.46 -26.12 -5.75
CA ILE A 171 -18.18 -26.24 -6.45
C ILE A 171 -17.08 -26.92 -5.60
N GLY A 172 -17.44 -27.56 -4.48
CA GLY A 172 -16.50 -28.31 -3.64
C GLY A 172 -15.46 -27.48 -2.88
N ARG A 173 -15.69 -26.17 -2.72
CA ARG A 173 -14.75 -25.28 -1.99
C ARG A 173 -15.12 -25.00 -0.55
N CYS A 174 -16.22 -25.58 -0.07
CA CYS A 174 -16.68 -25.48 1.32
C CYS A 174 -17.54 -26.71 1.62
N LEU A 175 -17.39 -27.30 2.80
CA LEU A 175 -18.20 -28.43 3.26
C LEU A 175 -19.64 -28.05 3.68
N GLY A 176 -19.98 -26.75 3.66
CA GLY A 176 -21.32 -26.28 3.98
C GLY A 176 -21.74 -26.37 5.45
N PRO A 177 -20.85 -26.06 6.44
CA PRO A 177 -21.18 -26.22 7.87
C PRO A 177 -22.25 -25.24 8.35
N CYS A 178 -22.73 -24.35 7.49
CA CYS A 178 -23.83 -23.42 7.76
C CYS A 178 -25.23 -24.09 7.63
N VAL A 179 -25.30 -25.30 7.05
CA VAL A 179 -26.54 -26.05 6.89
C VAL A 179 -26.41 -27.35 7.66
N ALA A 180 -27.34 -27.58 8.59
CA ALA A 180 -27.32 -28.76 9.44
C ALA A 180 -27.37 -30.07 8.62
N GLY A 181 -26.55 -31.04 9.02
CA GLY A 181 -26.53 -32.38 8.41
C GLY A 181 -25.67 -32.53 7.15
N LEU A 182 -25.05 -31.45 6.60
CA LEU A 182 -24.17 -31.55 5.45
C LEU A 182 -22.75 -32.02 5.79
N VAL A 183 -22.25 -31.67 6.97
CA VAL A 183 -20.92 -32.05 7.45
C VAL A 183 -20.94 -32.18 8.96
N SER A 184 -20.21 -33.14 9.52
CA SER A 184 -20.00 -33.28 10.96
C SER A 184 -18.98 -32.24 11.47
N GLU A 185 -19.09 -31.88 12.78
CA GLU A 185 -18.09 -31.02 13.39
C GLU A 185 -16.66 -31.60 13.30
N GLU A 186 -16.57 -32.92 13.42
CA GLU A 186 -15.30 -33.64 13.41
C GLU A 186 -14.65 -33.61 12.02
N GLU A 187 -15.43 -33.88 10.98
CA GLU A 187 -14.96 -33.80 9.59
C GLU A 187 -14.53 -32.36 9.22
N TYR A 188 -15.28 -31.36 9.65
CA TYR A 188 -14.93 -29.97 9.42
C TYR A 188 -13.64 -29.58 10.17
N ARG A 189 -13.52 -29.98 11.45
CA ARG A 189 -12.33 -29.74 12.27
C ARG A 189 -11.09 -30.36 11.66
N GLN A 190 -11.19 -31.56 11.12
CA GLN A 190 -10.09 -32.22 10.43
C GLN A 190 -9.57 -31.42 9.21
N GLN A 191 -10.47 -30.83 8.41
CA GLN A 191 -10.04 -29.96 7.31
C GLN A 191 -9.37 -28.68 7.82
N VAL A 192 -9.82 -28.13 8.94
CA VAL A 192 -9.19 -26.99 9.60
C VAL A 192 -7.77 -27.35 10.09
N ASP A 193 -7.59 -28.55 10.64
CA ASP A 193 -6.28 -29.03 11.09
C ASP A 193 -5.32 -29.24 9.92
N TYR A 194 -5.79 -29.72 8.78
CA TYR A 194 -4.96 -29.77 7.54
C TYR A 194 -4.54 -28.38 7.09
N VAL A 195 -5.41 -27.38 7.13
CA VAL A 195 -5.07 -25.99 6.83
C VAL A 195 -4.02 -25.45 7.81
N ARG A 196 -4.19 -25.71 9.10
CA ARG A 196 -3.24 -25.31 10.14
C ARG A 196 -1.86 -25.94 9.93
N LEU A 197 -1.81 -27.24 9.68
CA LEU A 197 -0.57 -27.97 9.38
C LEU A 197 0.10 -27.45 8.11
N PHE A 198 -0.67 -27.23 7.05
CA PHE A 198 -0.17 -26.74 5.78
C PHE A 198 0.39 -25.31 5.92
N LEU A 199 -0.32 -24.40 6.58
CA LEU A 199 0.15 -23.03 6.84
C LEU A 199 1.35 -22.97 7.81
N SER A 200 1.51 -24.03 8.64
CA SER A 200 2.65 -24.20 9.53
C SER A 200 3.84 -24.96 8.88
N GLY A 201 3.82 -25.17 7.55
CA GLY A 201 4.92 -25.83 6.83
C GLY A 201 5.02 -27.34 7.03
N LYS A 202 4.05 -27.97 7.72
CA LYS A 202 4.05 -29.41 8.04
C LYS A 202 3.36 -30.23 6.96
N ASP A 203 3.70 -30.01 5.70
CA ASP A 203 3.03 -30.63 4.53
C ASP A 203 3.15 -32.15 4.53
N GLN A 204 4.27 -32.69 5.00
CA GLN A 204 4.47 -34.14 5.09
C GLN A 204 3.48 -34.78 6.08
N GLN A 205 3.19 -34.09 7.18
CA GLN A 205 2.18 -34.60 8.14
C GLN A 205 0.78 -34.60 7.53
N VAL A 206 0.43 -33.56 6.74
CA VAL A 206 -0.84 -33.53 6.00
C VAL A 206 -0.90 -34.71 5.03
N LEU A 207 0.17 -34.96 4.25
CA LEU A 207 0.21 -36.07 3.31
C LEU A 207 0.08 -37.44 4.00
N HIS A 208 0.79 -37.67 5.10
CA HIS A 208 0.68 -38.90 5.86
C HIS A 208 -0.74 -39.16 6.38
N GLN A 209 -1.39 -38.11 6.95
CA GLN A 209 -2.76 -38.25 7.45
C GLN A 209 -3.76 -38.51 6.32
N LEU A 210 -3.60 -37.82 5.17
CA LEU A 210 -4.47 -38.04 4.01
C LEU A 210 -4.27 -39.44 3.41
N ILE A 211 -3.03 -39.97 3.34
CA ILE A 211 -2.76 -41.32 2.86
C ILE A 211 -3.41 -42.37 3.77
N ALA A 212 -3.23 -42.24 5.09
CA ALA A 212 -3.84 -43.16 6.05
C ALA A 212 -5.38 -43.18 5.93
N ARG A 213 -6.00 -42.01 5.79
CA ARG A 213 -7.45 -41.90 5.60
C ARG A 213 -7.90 -42.49 4.26
N MET A 214 -7.15 -42.28 3.19
CA MET A 214 -7.46 -42.86 1.89
C MET A 214 -7.45 -44.39 1.95
N GLU A 215 -6.44 -44.98 2.63
CA GLU A 215 -6.34 -46.42 2.82
C GLU A 215 -7.47 -46.99 3.67
N GLU A 216 -7.89 -46.27 4.71
CA GLU A 216 -9.01 -46.66 5.55
C GLU A 216 -10.35 -46.63 4.76
N ALA A 217 -10.62 -45.56 4.01
CA ALA A 217 -11.80 -45.47 3.14
C ALA A 217 -11.79 -46.60 2.10
N SER A 218 -10.63 -46.97 1.55
CA SER A 218 -10.50 -48.09 0.62
C SER A 218 -10.79 -49.44 1.29
N LYS A 219 -10.29 -49.66 2.52
CA LYS A 219 -10.61 -50.87 3.31
C LYS A 219 -12.10 -51.03 3.61
N LEU A 220 -12.79 -49.91 3.84
CA LEU A 220 -14.22 -49.84 4.06
C LEU A 220 -15.04 -49.89 2.77
N LEU A 221 -14.41 -50.12 1.62
CA LEU A 221 -15.00 -50.13 0.27
C LEU A 221 -15.67 -48.84 -0.14
N ASN A 222 -15.35 -47.72 0.53
CA ASN A 222 -15.82 -46.38 0.18
C ASN A 222 -14.90 -45.78 -0.90
N PHE A 223 -15.03 -46.25 -2.13
CA PHE A 223 -14.15 -45.92 -3.23
C PHE A 223 -14.28 -44.45 -3.71
N GLU A 224 -15.46 -43.85 -3.58
CA GLU A 224 -15.67 -42.44 -3.94
C GLU A 224 -14.90 -41.52 -2.99
N GLU A 225 -14.96 -41.77 -1.69
CA GLU A 225 -14.20 -41.02 -0.69
C GLU A 225 -12.69 -41.25 -0.87
N ALA A 226 -12.26 -42.49 -1.09
CA ALA A 226 -10.85 -42.80 -1.37
C ALA A 226 -10.33 -42.07 -2.62
N ALA A 227 -11.12 -41.99 -3.69
CA ALA A 227 -10.78 -41.27 -4.90
C ALA A 227 -10.67 -39.76 -4.65
N ARG A 228 -11.60 -39.17 -3.90
CA ARG A 228 -11.59 -37.76 -3.50
C ARG A 228 -10.33 -37.41 -2.72
N ILE A 229 -9.95 -38.25 -1.75
CA ILE A 229 -8.75 -38.05 -0.93
C ILE A 229 -7.47 -38.24 -1.78
N ARG A 230 -7.45 -39.21 -2.69
CA ARG A 230 -6.33 -39.39 -3.66
C ARG A 230 -6.10 -38.12 -4.46
N ASP A 231 -7.14 -37.53 -4.99
CA ASP A 231 -7.05 -36.31 -5.80
C ASP A 231 -6.58 -35.11 -4.94
N GLN A 232 -6.99 -35.05 -3.67
CA GLN A 232 -6.50 -34.07 -2.70
C GLN A 232 -4.99 -34.29 -2.41
N ILE A 233 -4.53 -35.53 -2.23
CA ILE A 233 -3.10 -35.86 -2.06
C ILE A 233 -2.29 -35.39 -3.27
N GLN A 234 -2.77 -35.67 -4.48
CA GLN A 234 -2.08 -35.22 -5.72
C GLN A 234 -2.00 -33.71 -5.79
N ALA A 235 -3.07 -33.00 -5.42
CA ALA A 235 -3.09 -31.55 -5.41
C ALA A 235 -2.12 -30.96 -4.38
N VAL A 236 -2.04 -31.51 -3.17
CA VAL A 236 -1.07 -31.12 -2.14
C VAL A 236 0.36 -31.37 -2.62
N ARG A 237 0.68 -32.57 -3.14
CA ARG A 237 2.01 -32.91 -3.68
C ARG A 237 2.45 -31.93 -4.75
N ARG A 238 1.60 -31.65 -5.74
CA ARG A 238 1.91 -30.72 -6.84
C ARG A 238 2.26 -29.32 -6.37
N VAL A 239 1.66 -28.87 -5.28
CA VAL A 239 1.94 -27.56 -4.66
C VAL A 239 3.24 -27.61 -3.87
N THR A 240 3.46 -28.68 -3.12
CA THR A 240 4.67 -28.87 -2.31
C THR A 240 5.91 -29.01 -3.19
N GLU A 241 5.85 -29.77 -4.30
CA GLU A 241 6.96 -29.94 -5.24
C GLU A 241 7.42 -28.60 -5.88
N ARG A 242 6.51 -27.65 -6.10
CA ARG A 242 6.86 -26.33 -6.64
C ARG A 242 7.53 -25.39 -5.62
N GLN A 243 7.49 -25.72 -4.35
CA GLN A 243 8.02 -24.88 -3.27
C GLN A 243 9.35 -25.37 -2.70
N PHE A 244 10.07 -26.27 -3.42
CA PHE A 244 11.33 -26.85 -2.95
C PHE A 244 12.42 -25.78 -2.76
N VAL A 245 12.50 -25.28 -1.52
CA VAL A 245 13.75 -24.86 -0.92
C VAL A 245 13.75 -25.48 0.48
N SER A 246 14.34 -26.66 0.56
CA SER A 246 14.47 -27.42 1.80
C SER A 246 15.50 -26.75 2.70
N GLY A 247 15.11 -26.40 3.88
CA GLY A 247 15.96 -25.96 4.98
C GLY A 247 15.13 -25.97 6.26
N ASP A 248 15.76 -26.01 7.39
CA ASP A 248 15.15 -26.01 8.72
C ASP A 248 13.95 -25.06 8.83
N SER A 249 12.97 -25.47 9.60
CA SER A 249 11.63 -24.86 9.76
C SER A 249 11.60 -23.46 10.37
N ASP A 250 12.62 -22.63 10.15
CA ASP A 250 12.74 -21.33 10.79
C ASP A 250 12.02 -20.21 10.03
N ASP A 251 11.46 -19.30 10.82
CA ASP A 251 10.94 -18.02 10.33
C ASP A 251 12.09 -17.06 10.14
N LEU A 252 12.40 -16.70 8.90
CA LEU A 252 13.46 -15.76 8.60
C LEU A 252 13.06 -14.73 7.53
N ASP A 253 13.62 -13.54 7.64
CA ASP A 253 13.56 -12.51 6.60
C ASP A 253 14.95 -12.30 6.01
N VAL A 254 15.04 -12.29 4.67
CA VAL A 254 16.31 -12.13 3.96
C VAL A 254 16.30 -10.80 3.21
N ILE A 255 17.27 -9.95 3.50
CA ILE A 255 17.35 -8.60 2.94
C ILE A 255 18.57 -8.49 2.05
N GLY A 256 18.35 -8.49 0.74
CA GLY A 256 19.36 -8.20 -0.27
C GLY A 256 19.41 -6.70 -0.57
N VAL A 257 20.60 -6.18 -0.81
CA VAL A 257 20.83 -4.75 -1.01
C VAL A 257 21.50 -4.51 -2.37
N ALA A 258 21.05 -3.48 -3.08
CA ALA A 258 21.69 -2.95 -4.27
C ALA A 258 21.70 -1.43 -4.21
N PHE A 259 22.77 -0.82 -4.74
CA PHE A 259 22.93 0.62 -4.79
C PHE A 259 23.54 1.02 -6.13
N ASP A 260 22.91 1.98 -6.79
CA ASP A 260 23.41 2.54 -8.05
C ASP A 260 22.81 3.94 -8.26
N ALA A 261 23.56 4.82 -8.90
CA ALA A 261 23.16 6.19 -9.27
C ALA A 261 22.49 6.97 -8.12
N GLY A 262 22.98 6.82 -6.87
CA GLY A 262 22.42 7.51 -5.70
C GLY A 262 21.13 6.92 -5.16
N MET A 263 20.64 5.82 -5.71
CA MET A 263 19.43 5.12 -5.27
C MET A 263 19.77 3.78 -4.62
N ALA A 264 19.12 3.48 -3.48
CA ALA A 264 19.19 2.19 -2.82
C ALA A 264 17.93 1.37 -3.10
N CYS A 265 18.10 0.06 -3.30
CA CYS A 265 17.04 -0.92 -3.28
C CYS A 265 17.32 -1.97 -2.21
N LEU A 266 16.38 -2.15 -1.29
CA LEU A 266 16.40 -3.23 -0.31
C LEU A 266 15.27 -4.20 -0.66
N HIS A 267 15.64 -5.44 -0.98
CA HIS A 267 14.69 -6.48 -1.37
C HIS A 267 14.54 -7.47 -0.21
N VAL A 268 13.34 -7.52 0.36
CA VAL A 268 13.01 -8.40 1.49
C VAL A 268 12.30 -9.63 0.99
N LEU A 269 12.85 -10.80 1.31
CA LEU A 269 12.27 -12.11 1.07
C LEU A 269 11.70 -12.64 2.39
N PHE A 270 10.42 -12.97 2.41
CA PHE A 270 9.74 -13.46 3.61
C PHE A 270 9.67 -14.98 3.58
N ILE A 271 10.31 -15.63 4.54
CA ILE A 271 10.32 -17.08 4.69
C ILE A 271 9.69 -17.41 6.04
N ARG A 272 8.68 -18.27 6.02
CA ARG A 272 7.99 -18.74 7.22
C ARG A 272 7.83 -20.24 7.14
N GLN A 273 8.25 -20.93 8.19
CA GLN A 273 8.23 -22.39 8.27
C GLN A 273 8.90 -23.06 7.04
N GLY A 274 10.04 -22.52 6.63
CA GLY A 274 10.79 -23.02 5.46
C GLY A 274 10.17 -22.68 4.09
N LYS A 275 9.01 -21.97 4.03
CA LYS A 275 8.35 -21.60 2.77
C LYS A 275 8.55 -20.12 2.45
N VAL A 276 8.89 -19.83 1.19
CA VAL A 276 8.94 -18.46 0.69
C VAL A 276 7.50 -17.96 0.49
N LEU A 277 7.04 -17.07 1.36
CA LEU A 277 5.72 -16.43 1.24
C LEU A 277 5.68 -15.34 0.17
N GLY A 278 6.84 -14.92 -0.32
CA GLY A 278 7.02 -13.92 -1.35
C GLY A 278 8.09 -12.91 -0.99
N SER A 279 8.19 -11.86 -1.80
CA SER A 279 9.21 -10.83 -1.64
C SER A 279 8.69 -9.43 -1.97
N ARG A 280 9.44 -8.41 -1.55
CA ARG A 280 9.13 -7.01 -1.86
C ARG A 280 10.39 -6.16 -1.91
N SER A 281 10.44 -5.26 -2.91
CA SER A 281 11.50 -4.26 -3.04
C SER A 281 11.08 -2.92 -2.43
N TYR A 282 12.01 -2.29 -1.73
CA TYR A 282 11.88 -0.97 -1.09
C TYR A 282 12.93 -0.04 -1.65
N PHE A 283 12.54 1.20 -1.86
CA PHE A 283 13.40 2.27 -2.36
C PHE A 283 13.36 3.44 -1.38
N PRO A 284 14.15 3.38 -0.27
CA PRO A 284 14.19 4.47 0.69
C PRO A 284 14.74 5.74 0.03
N LYS A 285 14.29 6.89 0.52
CA LYS A 285 14.90 8.16 0.14
C LYS A 285 16.23 8.29 0.88
N VAL A 286 17.33 8.31 0.13
CA VAL A 286 18.69 8.37 0.67
C VAL A 286 19.26 9.75 0.40
N PRO A 287 19.64 10.51 1.43
CA PRO A 287 20.37 11.77 1.24
C PRO A 287 21.74 11.54 0.60
N GLY A 288 22.17 12.46 -0.29
CA GLY A 288 23.46 12.35 -0.96
C GLY A 288 24.63 12.24 0.02
N GLY A 289 25.57 11.30 -0.22
CA GLY A 289 26.74 11.06 0.62
C GLY A 289 26.46 10.24 1.90
N THR A 290 25.30 9.54 1.98
CA THR A 290 25.00 8.60 3.07
C THR A 290 25.73 7.28 2.84
N ASP A 291 26.35 6.74 3.89
CA ASP A 291 26.98 5.41 3.85
C ASP A 291 25.94 4.29 3.74
N MET A 292 26.29 3.19 3.05
CA MET A 292 25.38 2.05 2.86
C MET A 292 25.06 1.32 4.16
N GLY A 293 25.99 1.27 5.12
CA GLY A 293 25.74 0.73 6.45
C GLY A 293 24.65 1.51 7.18
N GLU A 294 24.69 2.85 7.10
CA GLU A 294 23.66 3.74 7.65
C GLU A 294 22.29 3.49 6.97
N VAL A 295 22.27 3.32 5.63
CA VAL A 295 21.03 3.05 4.89
C VAL A 295 20.39 1.74 5.35
N VAL A 296 21.18 0.66 5.42
CA VAL A 296 20.67 -0.66 5.80
C VAL A 296 20.25 -0.69 7.26
N GLN A 297 21.03 -0.11 8.16
CA GLN A 297 20.69 -0.04 9.59
C GLN A 297 19.41 0.76 9.83
N THR A 298 19.29 1.93 9.22
CA THR A 298 18.09 2.77 9.33
C THR A 298 16.86 2.06 8.73
N PHE A 299 17.05 1.36 7.59
CA PHE A 299 15.97 0.58 6.99
C PHE A 299 15.48 -0.52 7.95
N VAL A 300 16.38 -1.33 8.50
CA VAL A 300 16.02 -2.42 9.41
C VAL A 300 15.30 -1.87 10.65
N GLY A 301 15.79 -0.77 11.23
CA GLY A 301 15.15 -0.10 12.35
C GLY A 301 13.75 0.41 12.01
N GLN A 302 13.59 1.19 10.94
CA GLN A 302 12.29 1.70 10.50
C GLN A 302 11.32 0.58 10.11
N PHE A 303 11.84 -0.46 9.46
CA PHE A 303 11.04 -1.58 8.97
C PHE A 303 10.44 -2.42 10.11
N TYR A 304 11.21 -2.72 11.14
CA TYR A 304 10.79 -3.62 12.21
C TYR A 304 10.30 -2.90 13.48
N LEU A 305 10.89 -1.76 13.85
CA LEU A 305 10.54 -1.07 15.10
C LEU A 305 9.32 -0.15 14.95
N GLN A 306 9.11 0.46 13.78
CA GLN A 306 7.98 1.38 13.56
C GLN A 306 6.64 0.69 13.28
N GLY A 307 6.64 -0.58 12.88
CA GLY A 307 5.43 -1.34 12.52
C GLY A 307 4.98 -2.35 13.56
N SER A 308 5.39 -2.23 14.80
CA SER A 308 5.42 -3.27 15.83
C SER A 308 4.09 -3.96 16.15
N GLN A 309 2.96 -3.31 16.06
CA GLN A 309 1.67 -3.94 16.41
C GLN A 309 1.11 -4.88 15.33
N ALA A 310 1.54 -4.77 14.09
CA ALA A 310 1.00 -5.55 12.98
C ALA A 310 1.99 -6.52 12.32
N ARG A 311 3.30 -6.42 12.61
CA ARG A 311 4.31 -7.27 11.99
C ARG A 311 4.68 -8.43 12.90
N THR A 312 4.65 -9.64 12.37
CA THR A 312 5.23 -10.81 13.05
C THR A 312 6.73 -10.77 12.80
N LEU A 313 7.50 -10.52 13.85
CA LEU A 313 8.96 -10.50 13.78
C LEU A 313 9.48 -11.92 13.48
N PRO A 314 10.46 -12.08 12.55
CA PRO A 314 11.10 -13.37 12.29
C PRO A 314 12.01 -13.78 13.45
N GLY A 315 12.39 -15.04 13.53
CA GLY A 315 13.43 -15.52 14.47
C GLY A 315 14.82 -15.09 14.06
N GLU A 316 15.02 -14.90 12.76
CA GLU A 316 16.31 -14.57 12.17
C GLU A 316 16.16 -13.55 11.03
N ILE A 317 17.09 -12.60 10.93
CA ILE A 317 17.21 -11.64 9.84
C ILE A 317 18.56 -11.83 9.17
N LEU A 318 18.55 -12.18 7.88
CA LEU A 318 19.75 -12.31 7.07
C LEU A 318 19.98 -11.04 6.27
N LEU A 319 21.19 -10.51 6.35
CA LEU A 319 21.59 -9.29 5.66
C LEU A 319 22.78 -9.54 4.74
N ASP A 320 22.83 -8.82 3.63
CA ASP A 320 23.99 -8.76 2.73
C ASP A 320 25.04 -7.74 3.21
N PHE A 321 24.85 -7.18 4.40
CA PHE A 321 25.67 -6.10 4.92
C PHE A 321 25.94 -6.25 6.42
N SER A 322 27.14 -5.86 6.86
CA SER A 322 27.45 -5.83 8.30
C SER A 322 26.96 -4.52 8.90
N LEU A 323 26.14 -4.60 9.94
CA LEU A 323 25.61 -3.42 10.62
C LEU A 323 26.56 -2.95 11.71
N PRO A 324 26.86 -1.64 11.83
CA PRO A 324 27.67 -1.09 12.91
C PRO A 324 27.11 -1.37 14.31
N GLU A 325 25.78 -1.26 14.47
CA GLU A 325 25.08 -1.44 15.75
C GLU A 325 24.19 -2.68 15.76
N LYS A 326 24.69 -3.77 15.17
CA LYS A 326 23.98 -5.04 15.02
C LYS A 326 23.41 -5.57 16.32
N ASP A 327 24.22 -5.55 17.39
CA ASP A 327 23.86 -6.17 18.68
C ASP A 327 22.76 -5.36 19.39
N LEU A 328 22.85 -4.04 19.41
CA LEU A 328 21.80 -3.17 19.94
C LEU A 328 20.46 -3.38 19.20
N LEU A 329 20.51 -3.47 17.88
CA LEU A 329 19.31 -3.67 17.08
C LEU A 329 18.69 -5.05 17.34
N ALA A 330 19.51 -6.10 17.45
CA ALA A 330 19.06 -7.46 17.78
C ALA A 330 18.46 -7.53 19.19
N GLU A 331 19.04 -6.83 20.17
CA GLU A 331 18.54 -6.73 21.53
C GLU A 331 17.19 -6.02 21.57
N SER A 332 17.07 -4.85 20.93
CA SER A 332 15.83 -4.08 20.86
C SER A 332 14.70 -4.86 20.19
N LEU A 333 15.00 -5.60 19.11
CA LEU A 333 14.02 -6.47 18.42
C LEU A 333 13.63 -7.67 19.27
N SER A 334 14.57 -8.24 20.04
CA SER A 334 14.32 -9.38 20.93
C SER A 334 13.43 -8.99 22.10
N GLU A 335 13.66 -7.82 22.70
CA GLU A 335 12.82 -7.23 23.75
C GLU A 335 11.38 -7.01 23.23
N LEU A 336 11.24 -6.41 22.04
CA LEU A 336 9.94 -6.18 21.41
C LEU A 336 9.20 -7.49 21.09
N ALA A 337 9.92 -8.54 20.69
CA ALA A 337 9.36 -9.84 20.33
C ALA A 337 9.06 -10.74 21.53
N GLY A 338 9.63 -10.44 22.73
CA GLY A 338 9.61 -11.33 23.88
C GLY A 338 10.37 -12.66 23.66
N ARG A 339 11.24 -12.72 22.65
CA ARG A 339 12.08 -13.88 22.30
C ARG A 339 13.34 -13.45 21.57
N LYS A 340 14.37 -14.27 21.60
CA LYS A 340 15.64 -13.96 20.93
C LYS A 340 15.47 -13.85 19.40
N ILE A 341 15.93 -12.72 18.85
CA ILE A 341 16.03 -12.48 17.39
C ILE A 341 17.51 -12.38 17.04
N GLN A 342 17.90 -13.09 15.98
CA GLN A 342 19.27 -13.08 15.47
C GLN A 342 19.37 -12.27 14.18
N ILE A 343 20.45 -11.49 14.06
CA ILE A 343 20.81 -10.80 12.81
C ILE A 343 22.13 -11.38 12.32
N GLN A 344 22.14 -11.93 11.09
CA GLN A 344 23.32 -12.54 10.49
C GLN A 344 23.68 -11.85 9.18
N SER A 345 24.98 -11.56 8.97
CA SER A 345 25.48 -10.88 7.76
C SER A 345 26.32 -11.76 6.84
N LYS A 346 26.70 -12.98 7.25
CA LYS A 346 27.50 -13.92 6.45
C LYS A 346 27.00 -15.35 6.61
N PRO A 347 25.80 -15.66 6.12
CA PRO A 347 25.23 -16.99 6.26
C PRO A 347 25.97 -18.01 5.36
N ARG A 348 25.82 -19.31 5.70
CA ARG A 348 26.34 -20.44 4.93
C ARG A 348 25.20 -21.36 4.46
N GLY A 349 25.46 -22.26 3.53
CA GLY A 349 24.49 -23.24 3.03
C GLY A 349 23.28 -22.59 2.34
N ASP A 350 22.08 -23.07 2.64
CA ASP A 350 20.84 -22.62 2.00
C ASP A 350 20.52 -21.16 2.34
N ARG A 351 20.88 -20.68 3.55
CA ARG A 351 20.75 -19.27 3.93
C ARG A 351 21.56 -18.35 3.00
N ALA A 352 22.74 -18.78 2.55
CA ALA A 352 23.54 -18.03 1.58
C ALA A 352 22.87 -17.99 0.20
N ARG A 353 22.16 -19.07 -0.21
CA ARG A 353 21.41 -19.09 -1.47
C ARG A 353 20.25 -18.12 -1.44
N TYR A 354 19.50 -18.05 -0.34
CA TYR A 354 18.45 -17.05 -0.17
C TYR A 354 18.98 -15.63 -0.24
N LEU A 355 20.12 -15.36 0.40
CA LEU A 355 20.74 -14.05 0.37
C LEU A 355 21.20 -13.66 -1.05
N LYS A 356 21.78 -14.61 -1.79
CA LYS A 356 22.12 -14.42 -3.20
C LYS A 356 20.87 -14.10 -4.05
N LEU A 357 19.77 -14.82 -3.82
CA LEU A 357 18.48 -14.57 -4.51
C LEU A 357 17.95 -13.17 -4.20
N ALA A 358 17.92 -12.79 -2.92
CA ALA A 358 17.47 -11.46 -2.51
C ALA A 358 18.31 -10.33 -3.10
N ARG A 359 19.65 -10.51 -3.15
CA ARG A 359 20.59 -9.57 -3.77
C ARG A 359 20.37 -9.44 -5.28
N THR A 360 20.22 -10.56 -6.00
CA THR A 360 19.92 -10.55 -7.43
C THR A 360 18.61 -9.81 -7.71
N ASN A 361 17.57 -10.07 -6.92
CA ASN A 361 16.29 -9.39 -7.05
C ASN A 361 16.38 -7.89 -6.72
N ALA A 362 17.18 -7.50 -5.71
CA ALA A 362 17.45 -6.10 -5.41
C ALA A 362 18.11 -5.38 -6.60
N ALA A 363 19.13 -5.99 -7.21
CA ALA A 363 19.83 -5.44 -8.37
C ALA A 363 18.88 -5.30 -9.57
N THR A 364 18.12 -6.35 -9.89
CA THR A 364 17.13 -6.32 -10.99
C THR A 364 16.07 -5.25 -10.78
N ALA A 365 15.51 -5.16 -9.56
CA ALA A 365 14.51 -4.15 -9.23
C ALA A 365 15.07 -2.73 -9.32
N LEU A 366 16.33 -2.52 -8.91
CA LEU A 366 17.02 -1.23 -9.00
C LEU A 366 17.24 -0.82 -10.46
N THR A 367 17.78 -1.73 -11.28
CA THR A 367 18.00 -1.48 -12.72
C THR A 367 16.68 -1.13 -13.42
N THR A 368 15.60 -1.88 -13.14
CA THR A 368 14.26 -1.59 -13.68
C THR A 368 13.78 -0.20 -13.25
N LYS A 369 13.98 0.16 -11.99
CA LYS A 369 13.55 1.47 -11.45
C LYS A 369 14.34 2.61 -12.07
N LEU A 370 15.66 2.48 -12.20
CA LEU A 370 16.54 3.48 -12.83
C LEU A 370 16.21 3.65 -14.32
N SER A 371 15.98 2.56 -15.04
CA SER A 371 15.57 2.59 -16.45
C SER A 371 14.24 3.33 -16.63
N GLN A 372 13.25 3.04 -15.77
CA GLN A 372 11.95 3.74 -15.79
C GLN A 372 12.13 5.24 -15.52
N GLN A 373 12.96 5.63 -14.55
CA GLN A 373 13.22 7.03 -14.25
C GLN A 373 13.95 7.73 -15.39
N SER A 374 14.98 7.11 -15.96
CA SER A 374 15.69 7.66 -17.13
C SER A 374 14.72 7.93 -18.28
N THR A 375 13.83 6.97 -18.57
CA THR A 375 12.82 7.15 -19.62
C THR A 375 11.86 8.30 -19.31
N ILE A 376 11.42 8.46 -18.06
CA ILE A 376 10.54 9.57 -17.64
C ILE A 376 11.27 10.90 -17.75
N HIS A 377 12.50 10.99 -17.25
CA HIS A 377 13.31 12.22 -17.36
C HIS A 377 13.56 12.63 -18.81
N GLN A 378 13.89 11.68 -19.70
CA GLN A 378 14.06 11.96 -21.12
C GLN A 378 12.77 12.49 -21.75
N ARG A 379 11.62 11.85 -21.46
CA ARG A 379 10.31 12.31 -21.96
C ARG A 379 9.95 13.70 -21.44
N LEU A 380 10.23 13.99 -20.17
CA LEU A 380 9.98 15.30 -19.57
C LEU A 380 10.91 16.36 -20.15
N ALA A 381 12.18 16.04 -20.43
CA ALA A 381 13.11 16.95 -21.09
C ALA A 381 12.64 17.30 -22.51
N GLU A 382 12.16 16.32 -23.28
CA GLU A 382 11.56 16.57 -24.59
C GLU A 382 10.28 17.40 -24.49
N LEU A 383 9.42 17.14 -23.49
CA LEU A 383 8.24 17.96 -23.24
C LEU A 383 8.63 19.40 -22.88
N ALA A 384 9.65 19.60 -22.04
CA ALA A 384 10.14 20.95 -21.70
C ALA A 384 10.62 21.70 -22.94
N LYS A 385 11.34 21.04 -23.86
CA LYS A 385 11.77 21.65 -25.13
C LYS A 385 10.56 22.06 -25.99
N VAL A 386 9.59 21.17 -26.15
CA VAL A 386 8.34 21.45 -26.91
C VAL A 386 7.60 22.65 -26.33
N LEU A 387 7.58 22.77 -24.99
CA LEU A 387 6.90 23.86 -24.29
C LEU A 387 7.76 25.11 -24.09
N ASN A 388 8.99 25.12 -24.61
CA ASN A 388 9.98 26.19 -24.43
C ASN A 388 10.22 26.56 -22.94
N LEU A 389 10.26 25.52 -22.08
CA LEU A 389 10.57 25.63 -20.66
C LEU A 389 11.99 25.11 -20.38
N THR A 390 12.66 25.67 -19.38
CA THR A 390 13.99 25.18 -18.96
C THR A 390 13.91 23.82 -18.28
N GLU A 391 12.89 23.62 -17.46
CA GLU A 391 12.60 22.37 -16.74
C GLU A 391 11.13 22.31 -16.34
N ILE A 392 10.64 21.10 -16.07
CA ILE A 392 9.30 20.86 -15.56
C ILE A 392 9.43 20.08 -14.26
N ASN A 393 9.14 20.75 -13.14
CA ASN A 393 9.22 20.16 -11.80
C ASN A 393 7.86 19.64 -11.34
N ARG A 394 6.75 20.28 -11.81
CA ARG A 394 5.39 19.93 -11.43
C ARG A 394 4.41 20.18 -12.55
N MET A 395 3.58 19.17 -12.82
CA MET A 395 2.45 19.25 -13.74
C MET A 395 1.18 18.80 -13.06
N GLU A 396 0.06 19.40 -13.42
CA GLU A 396 -1.27 18.97 -13.00
C GLU A 396 -2.16 18.79 -14.22
N CYS A 397 -3.07 17.80 -14.19
CA CYS A 397 -4.04 17.61 -15.26
C CYS A 397 -5.44 17.51 -14.65
N PHE A 398 -6.40 18.24 -15.27
CA PHE A 398 -7.79 18.27 -14.89
C PHE A 398 -8.66 17.62 -15.95
N ASP A 399 -9.59 16.77 -15.52
CA ASP A 399 -10.62 16.14 -16.35
C ASP A 399 -11.98 16.33 -15.68
N ILE A 400 -12.99 16.70 -16.47
CA ILE A 400 -14.39 16.79 -16.04
C ILE A 400 -15.11 15.58 -16.59
N SER A 401 -15.68 14.76 -15.71
CA SER A 401 -16.40 13.56 -16.10
C SER A 401 -17.86 13.66 -15.67
N HIS A 402 -18.75 13.52 -16.66
CA HIS A 402 -20.20 13.44 -16.47
C HIS A 402 -20.67 12.00 -16.60
N THR A 403 -21.63 11.64 -15.79
CA THR A 403 -22.40 10.40 -15.96
C THR A 403 -23.85 10.76 -16.23
N MET A 404 -24.47 10.12 -17.21
CA MET A 404 -25.86 10.34 -17.54
C MET A 404 -26.74 10.24 -16.28
N GLY A 405 -27.32 11.38 -15.87
CA GLY A 405 -28.24 11.48 -14.73
C GLY A 405 -27.62 11.63 -13.35
N GLU A 406 -26.28 11.74 -13.19
CA GLU A 406 -25.62 11.82 -11.90
C GLU A 406 -24.67 13.03 -11.75
N GLN A 407 -24.22 13.27 -10.53
CA GLN A 407 -23.36 14.40 -10.16
C GLN A 407 -22.03 14.42 -10.94
N THR A 408 -21.67 15.60 -11.45
CA THR A 408 -20.40 15.88 -12.09
C THR A 408 -19.22 15.72 -11.12
N VAL A 409 -18.15 15.08 -11.57
CA VAL A 409 -16.91 14.92 -10.82
C VAL A 409 -15.74 15.45 -11.62
N ALA A 410 -14.92 16.28 -11.00
CA ALA A 410 -13.64 16.69 -11.55
C ALA A 410 -12.50 15.90 -10.90
N SER A 411 -11.52 15.49 -11.68
CA SER A 411 -10.26 14.92 -11.21
C SER A 411 -9.12 15.91 -11.37
N CYS A 412 -8.15 15.83 -10.46
CA CYS A 412 -6.86 16.48 -10.55
C CYS A 412 -5.79 15.45 -10.27
N VAL A 413 -4.92 15.20 -11.23
CA VAL A 413 -3.74 14.35 -11.07
C VAL A 413 -2.48 15.20 -11.10
N VAL A 414 -1.45 14.74 -10.41
CA VAL A 414 -0.20 15.48 -10.19
C VAL A 414 0.97 14.62 -10.63
N PHE A 415 1.87 15.21 -11.42
CA PHE A 415 3.13 14.62 -11.84
C PHE A 415 4.29 15.51 -11.41
N ASP A 416 5.41 14.92 -11.02
CA ASP A 416 6.69 15.60 -10.78
C ASP A 416 7.78 15.09 -11.73
N GLY A 417 9.03 15.50 -11.53
CA GLY A 417 10.17 15.04 -12.31
C GLY A 417 10.38 13.52 -12.33
N ASN A 418 9.76 12.78 -11.42
CA ASN A 418 9.82 11.31 -11.31
C ASN A 418 8.57 10.62 -11.83
N GLY A 419 7.57 11.35 -12.32
CA GLY A 419 6.30 10.84 -12.83
C GLY A 419 5.12 11.05 -11.88
N PRO A 420 4.13 10.13 -11.83
CA PRO A 420 2.87 10.34 -11.12
C PRO A 420 3.01 10.38 -9.59
N VAL A 421 2.52 11.45 -8.96
CA VAL A 421 2.48 11.65 -7.50
C VAL A 421 1.09 11.30 -6.97
N ARG A 422 0.78 10.02 -6.91
CA ARG A 422 -0.57 9.52 -6.58
C ARG A 422 -1.11 9.96 -5.21
N ALA A 423 -0.25 10.30 -4.25
CA ALA A 423 -0.63 10.82 -2.95
C ALA A 423 -1.28 12.21 -3.04
N GLU A 424 -0.99 12.96 -4.08
CA GLU A 424 -1.51 14.31 -4.34
C GLU A 424 -2.70 14.34 -5.31
N TYR A 425 -3.15 13.20 -5.83
CA TYR A 425 -4.35 13.11 -6.65
C TYR A 425 -5.58 13.51 -5.85
N ARG A 426 -6.46 14.31 -6.44
CA ARG A 426 -7.69 14.80 -5.80
C ARG A 426 -8.90 14.58 -6.71
N ARG A 427 -10.04 14.37 -6.07
CA ARG A 427 -11.35 14.37 -6.72
C ARG A 427 -12.22 15.45 -6.10
N TYR A 428 -12.94 16.14 -6.94
CA TYR A 428 -13.83 17.22 -6.52
C TYR A 428 -15.25 16.87 -6.95
N ASN A 429 -16.16 16.87 -5.97
CA ASN A 429 -17.58 16.79 -6.24
C ASN A 429 -18.04 18.17 -6.67
N ILE A 430 -18.61 18.25 -7.85
CA ILE A 430 -19.17 19.48 -8.40
C ILE A 430 -20.66 19.48 -8.09
N SER A 431 -21.16 20.59 -7.58
CA SER A 431 -22.57 20.78 -7.21
C SER A 431 -23.04 22.19 -7.50
N GLY A 432 -24.35 22.36 -7.69
CA GLY A 432 -24.93 23.69 -7.94
C GLY A 432 -24.68 24.23 -9.35
N ILE A 433 -24.40 23.36 -10.31
CA ILE A 433 -24.26 23.70 -11.73
C ILE A 433 -25.35 23.00 -12.56
N THR A 434 -25.62 23.51 -13.74
CA THR A 434 -26.49 22.84 -14.72
C THR A 434 -25.83 21.52 -15.16
N PRO A 435 -26.56 20.39 -15.22
CA PRO A 435 -26.02 19.14 -15.72
C PRO A 435 -25.43 19.29 -17.12
N GLY A 436 -24.17 18.88 -17.32
CA GLY A 436 -23.46 19.02 -18.60
C GLY A 436 -22.73 20.35 -18.79
N ASP A 437 -22.74 21.23 -17.83
CA ASP A 437 -21.98 22.49 -17.88
C ASP A 437 -20.52 22.27 -17.45
N ASP A 438 -19.68 21.86 -18.41
CA ASP A 438 -18.25 21.66 -18.22
C ASP A 438 -17.51 22.93 -17.82
N TYR A 439 -18.00 24.10 -18.26
CA TYR A 439 -17.38 25.38 -18.00
C TYR A 439 -17.54 25.79 -16.53
N ALA A 440 -18.75 25.67 -16.00
CA ALA A 440 -19.01 25.93 -14.59
C ALA A 440 -18.27 24.91 -13.69
N ALA A 441 -18.21 23.64 -14.13
CA ALA A 441 -17.47 22.59 -13.44
C ALA A 441 -15.97 22.92 -13.37
N MET A 442 -15.35 23.28 -14.48
CA MET A 442 -13.93 23.66 -14.56
C MET A 442 -13.64 24.87 -13.67
N THR A 443 -14.50 25.89 -13.73
CA THR A 443 -14.39 27.08 -12.87
C THR A 443 -14.43 26.71 -11.39
N GLN A 444 -15.36 25.84 -10.98
CA GLN A 444 -15.49 25.44 -9.58
C GLN A 444 -14.27 24.64 -9.10
N VAL A 445 -13.76 23.70 -9.88
CA VAL A 445 -12.62 22.88 -9.47
C VAL A 445 -11.33 23.70 -9.36
N LEU A 446 -11.06 24.58 -10.33
CA LEU A 446 -9.86 25.39 -10.33
C LEU A 446 -9.85 26.39 -9.16
N LYS A 447 -11.00 27.07 -8.88
CA LYS A 447 -11.13 27.92 -7.70
C LYS A 447 -10.92 27.16 -6.40
N ARG A 448 -11.47 25.94 -6.27
CA ARG A 448 -11.28 25.09 -5.07
C ARG A 448 -9.85 24.57 -4.93
N ARG A 449 -9.17 24.30 -6.04
CA ARG A 449 -7.79 23.81 -6.03
C ARG A 449 -6.83 24.94 -5.70
N TYR A 450 -6.90 26.03 -6.42
CA TYR A 450 -5.89 27.10 -6.37
C TYR A 450 -6.20 28.21 -5.37
N GLY A 451 -7.45 28.37 -4.92
CA GLY A 451 -7.79 29.32 -3.86
C GLY A 451 -7.05 29.07 -2.54
N LYS A 452 -6.64 27.81 -2.27
CA LYS A 452 -5.84 27.43 -1.09
C LYS A 452 -4.34 27.23 -1.40
N VAL A 453 -4.03 26.78 -2.62
CA VAL A 453 -2.64 26.45 -3.02
C VAL A 453 -1.78 27.69 -3.24
N LEU A 454 -2.40 28.83 -3.55
CA LEU A 454 -1.70 30.12 -3.65
C LEU A 454 -1.02 30.52 -2.32
N GLU A 455 -1.63 30.14 -1.19
CA GLU A 455 -1.05 30.37 0.14
C GLU A 455 0.15 29.44 0.40
N GLU A 456 0.15 28.22 -0.17
CA GLU A 456 1.18 27.19 0.02
C GLU A 456 2.37 27.29 -0.96
N LYS A 457 2.37 28.21 -1.92
CA LYS A 457 3.40 28.39 -2.98
C LYS A 457 3.68 27.12 -3.81
N LYS A 458 2.71 26.22 -3.97
CA LYS A 458 2.82 24.98 -4.75
C LYS A 458 2.18 25.11 -6.14
N ILE A 459 2.46 26.19 -6.85
CA ILE A 459 1.94 26.40 -8.20
C ILE A 459 2.69 25.49 -9.17
N PRO A 460 1.99 24.71 -10.04
CA PRO A 460 2.66 23.85 -11.02
C PRO A 460 3.30 24.67 -12.15
N ASP A 461 4.27 24.09 -12.85
CA ASP A 461 4.88 24.68 -14.03
C ASP A 461 3.93 24.61 -15.24
N VAL A 462 3.19 23.49 -15.34
CA VAL A 462 2.24 23.23 -16.43
C VAL A 462 0.93 22.70 -15.88
N ILE A 463 -0.17 23.22 -16.41
CA ILE A 463 -1.52 22.74 -16.12
C ILE A 463 -2.17 22.30 -17.43
N PHE A 464 -2.47 21.02 -17.50
CA PHE A 464 -3.22 20.42 -18.59
C PHE A 464 -4.73 20.42 -18.27
N ILE A 465 -5.52 20.77 -19.28
CA ILE A 465 -6.99 20.70 -19.25
C ILE A 465 -7.40 19.65 -20.28
N ASP A 466 -7.98 18.51 -19.85
CA ASP A 466 -8.55 17.52 -20.78
C ASP A 466 -9.84 18.09 -21.39
N GLY A 467 -9.67 18.92 -22.43
CA GLY A 467 -10.73 19.65 -23.07
C GLY A 467 -10.24 20.59 -24.16
N GLY A 468 -11.18 21.06 -24.97
CA GLY A 468 -10.90 21.95 -26.08
C GLY A 468 -10.69 23.42 -25.68
N LYS A 469 -10.66 24.29 -26.71
CA LYS A 469 -10.46 25.75 -26.61
C LYS A 469 -11.35 26.41 -25.58
N GLY A 470 -12.61 26.02 -25.47
CA GLY A 470 -13.57 26.61 -24.54
C GLY A 470 -13.24 26.36 -23.07
N GLN A 471 -12.87 25.13 -22.71
CA GLN A 471 -12.47 24.81 -21.33
C GLN A 471 -11.15 25.47 -20.97
N LEU A 472 -10.21 25.58 -21.92
CA LEU A 472 -8.98 26.34 -21.75
C LEU A 472 -9.27 27.84 -21.49
N GLY A 473 -10.17 28.46 -22.24
CA GLY A 473 -10.58 29.84 -22.05
C GLY A 473 -11.11 30.11 -20.65
N MET A 474 -11.98 29.23 -20.14
CA MET A 474 -12.49 29.32 -18.78
C MET A 474 -11.39 29.16 -17.71
N ALA A 475 -10.45 28.26 -17.92
CA ALA A 475 -9.32 28.12 -17.03
C ALA A 475 -8.51 29.43 -16.94
N ILE A 476 -8.22 30.04 -18.08
CA ILE A 476 -7.52 31.35 -18.13
C ILE A 476 -8.28 32.44 -17.37
N GLU A 477 -9.60 32.52 -17.54
CA GLU A 477 -10.43 33.48 -16.83
C GLU A 477 -10.44 33.27 -15.32
N VAL A 478 -10.50 32.01 -14.88
CA VAL A 478 -10.42 31.70 -13.45
C VAL A 478 -9.08 32.15 -12.86
N PHE A 479 -7.99 31.88 -13.53
CA PHE A 479 -6.67 32.31 -13.05
C PHE A 479 -6.53 33.84 -13.04
N LYS A 480 -7.09 34.55 -14.02
CA LYS A 480 -7.18 36.01 -13.98
C LYS A 480 -7.97 36.51 -12.75
N SER A 481 -9.09 35.85 -12.43
CA SER A 481 -9.93 36.21 -11.28
C SER A 481 -9.27 35.94 -9.92
N LEU A 482 -8.29 35.03 -9.87
CA LEU A 482 -7.54 34.70 -8.66
C LEU A 482 -6.34 35.65 -8.44
N ASN A 483 -6.17 36.70 -9.25
CA ASN A 483 -5.05 37.64 -9.21
C ASN A 483 -3.68 36.92 -9.22
N VAL A 484 -3.59 35.79 -9.90
CA VAL A 484 -2.29 35.13 -10.14
C VAL A 484 -1.54 36.02 -11.11
N THR A 485 -0.56 36.74 -10.62
CA THR A 485 0.38 37.48 -11.48
C THR A 485 1.19 36.44 -12.26
N TRP A 486 0.91 36.36 -13.54
CA TRP A 486 1.65 35.55 -14.48
C TRP A 486 3.05 36.18 -14.66
N ASP A 487 4.03 35.64 -13.99
CA ASP A 487 5.40 35.84 -14.46
C ASP A 487 5.50 35.12 -15.80
N LYS A 488 6.15 35.70 -16.79
CA LYS A 488 6.01 35.45 -18.24
C LYS A 488 5.95 33.99 -18.70
N ASN A 489 6.12 33.00 -17.80
CA ASN A 489 6.22 31.57 -18.13
C ASN A 489 5.58 30.59 -17.13
N LYS A 490 4.86 30.99 -16.06
CA LYS A 490 4.34 30.02 -15.07
C LYS A 490 3.01 30.45 -14.43
N PRO A 491 2.02 29.52 -14.31
CA PRO A 491 1.90 28.21 -14.94
C PRO A 491 1.49 28.30 -16.41
N LEU A 492 2.03 27.42 -17.23
CA LEU A 492 1.60 27.29 -18.63
C LEU A 492 0.28 26.49 -18.66
N LEU A 493 -0.78 27.08 -19.20
CA LEU A 493 -2.07 26.41 -19.38
C LEU A 493 -2.14 25.80 -20.78
N ILE A 494 -2.49 24.51 -20.87
CA ILE A 494 -2.56 23.78 -22.12
C ILE A 494 -3.87 22.99 -22.17
N GLY A 495 -4.70 23.27 -23.18
CA GLY A 495 -5.87 22.47 -23.51
C GLY A 495 -5.45 21.25 -24.34
N ILE A 496 -5.96 20.07 -23.99
CA ILE A 496 -5.77 18.84 -24.77
C ILE A 496 -7.10 18.46 -25.40
N ALA A 497 -7.22 18.64 -26.72
CA ALA A 497 -8.39 18.16 -27.45
C ALA A 497 -8.10 16.81 -28.10
N LYS A 498 -9.11 15.93 -28.13
CA LYS A 498 -9.09 14.68 -28.88
C LYS A 498 -9.16 15.00 -30.37
N GLY A 499 -8.30 14.40 -31.19
CA GLY A 499 -8.35 14.56 -32.64
C GLY A 499 -9.70 14.15 -33.25
N ALA A 500 -9.94 14.52 -34.49
CA ALA A 500 -11.24 14.39 -35.18
C ALA A 500 -11.83 12.97 -35.10
N ASP A 501 -11.00 11.94 -35.07
CA ASP A 501 -11.42 10.52 -35.01
C ASP A 501 -11.44 9.94 -33.59
N ARG A 502 -11.19 10.73 -32.53
CA ARG A 502 -11.05 10.29 -31.14
C ARG A 502 -10.01 9.17 -30.94
N LYS A 503 -9.05 9.02 -31.85
CA LYS A 503 -7.97 8.04 -31.77
C LYS A 503 -6.84 8.58 -30.89
N ALA A 504 -6.27 7.72 -30.04
CA ALA A 504 -5.07 8.03 -29.28
C ALA A 504 -3.90 8.29 -30.23
N GLY A 505 -3.07 9.30 -29.92
CA GLY A 505 -1.93 9.70 -30.76
C GLY A 505 -2.20 10.85 -31.72
N LEU A 506 -3.44 11.35 -31.77
CA LEU A 506 -3.85 12.49 -32.62
C LEU A 506 -4.34 13.67 -31.76
N GLU A 507 -3.80 13.81 -30.55
CA GLU A 507 -4.15 14.90 -29.64
C GLU A 507 -3.66 16.24 -30.20
N THR A 508 -4.51 17.27 -30.08
CA THR A 508 -4.19 18.65 -30.44
C THR A 508 -4.04 19.48 -29.17
N LEU A 509 -2.90 20.14 -29.03
CA LEU A 509 -2.58 21.00 -27.90
C LEU A 509 -2.91 22.45 -28.22
N PHE A 510 -3.64 23.13 -27.34
CA PHE A 510 -3.98 24.53 -27.45
C PHE A 510 -3.32 25.31 -26.31
N PHE A 511 -2.58 26.35 -26.67
CA PHE A 511 -1.90 27.22 -25.70
C PHE A 511 -2.69 28.51 -25.43
N VAL A 512 -3.49 28.91 -26.38
CA VAL A 512 -4.44 30.03 -26.27
C VAL A 512 -5.77 29.65 -26.93
N PRO A 513 -6.91 30.18 -26.45
CA PRO A 513 -8.24 29.79 -26.98
C PRO A 513 -8.43 30.10 -28.48
N GLU A 514 -7.88 31.25 -28.93
CA GLU A 514 -7.99 31.70 -30.32
C GLU A 514 -6.87 31.15 -31.22
N GLY A 515 -5.86 30.49 -30.63
CA GLY A 515 -4.68 29.99 -31.35
C GLY A 515 -4.96 28.73 -32.18
N GLU A 516 -4.08 28.46 -33.14
CA GLU A 516 -4.03 27.19 -33.81
C GLU A 516 -3.49 26.11 -32.87
N GLY A 517 -4.06 24.91 -32.99
CA GLY A 517 -3.60 23.78 -32.17
C GLY A 517 -2.33 23.16 -32.77
N ILE A 518 -1.44 22.70 -31.91
CA ILE A 518 -0.22 22.00 -32.29
C ILE A 518 -0.45 20.50 -32.08
N SER A 519 -0.19 19.69 -33.10
CA SER A 519 -0.17 18.24 -33.00
C SER A 519 1.27 17.74 -32.97
N LEU A 520 1.58 16.87 -32.03
CA LEU A 520 2.90 16.23 -31.96
C LEU A 520 2.91 14.91 -32.73
N PRO A 521 4.05 14.50 -33.28
CA PRO A 521 4.17 13.18 -33.92
C PRO A 521 3.75 12.05 -32.96
N PRO A 522 3.11 10.96 -33.44
CA PRO A 522 2.63 9.86 -32.58
C PRO A 522 3.75 9.16 -31.78
N ASP A 523 4.98 9.19 -32.27
CA ASP A 523 6.17 8.61 -31.63
C ASP A 523 6.90 9.60 -30.73
N SER A 524 6.39 10.82 -30.57
CA SER A 524 7.01 11.86 -29.74
C SER A 524 7.04 11.44 -28.26
N PRO A 525 8.22 11.43 -27.61
CA PRO A 525 8.32 11.19 -26.16
C PRO A 525 7.53 12.21 -25.33
N ALA A 526 7.41 13.46 -25.78
CA ALA A 526 6.61 14.50 -25.16
C ALA A 526 5.12 14.16 -25.19
N LEU A 527 4.61 13.67 -26.33
CA LEU A 527 3.22 13.25 -26.46
C LEU A 527 2.88 12.09 -25.51
N HIS A 528 3.81 11.15 -25.34
CA HIS A 528 3.60 10.03 -24.40
C HIS A 528 3.45 10.48 -22.94
N VAL A 529 4.11 11.57 -22.50
CA VAL A 529 3.88 12.13 -21.15
C VAL A 529 2.50 12.75 -21.05
N ILE A 530 2.09 13.51 -22.07
CA ILE A 530 0.79 14.18 -22.13
C ILE A 530 -0.34 13.14 -22.11
N GLN A 531 -0.21 12.07 -22.90
CA GLN A 531 -1.16 10.95 -22.89
C GLN A 531 -1.21 10.28 -21.50
N HIS A 532 -0.05 10.01 -20.88
CA HIS A 532 0.01 9.37 -19.57
C HIS A 532 -0.70 10.19 -18.49
N ILE A 533 -0.43 11.49 -18.40
CA ILE A 533 -1.07 12.35 -17.39
C ILE A 533 -2.57 12.52 -17.64
N ARG A 534 -3.00 12.63 -18.92
CA ARG A 534 -4.40 12.68 -19.32
C ARG A 534 -5.14 11.39 -18.99
N ASP A 535 -4.58 10.24 -19.37
CA ASP A 535 -5.19 8.94 -19.12
C ASP A 535 -5.29 8.64 -17.60
N ASP A 536 -4.31 9.03 -16.82
CA ASP A 536 -4.37 8.93 -15.35
C ASP A 536 -5.48 9.83 -14.79
N SER A 537 -5.68 11.05 -15.32
CA SER A 537 -6.75 11.94 -14.91
C SER A 537 -8.12 11.33 -15.21
N HIS A 538 -8.32 10.84 -16.43
CA HIS A 538 -9.54 10.17 -16.86
C HIS A 538 -9.85 8.90 -16.05
N ASN A 539 -8.86 8.02 -15.85
CA ASN A 539 -8.99 6.81 -15.03
C ASN A 539 -9.30 7.15 -13.57
N HIS A 540 -8.72 8.21 -13.03
CA HIS A 540 -8.98 8.67 -11.67
C HIS A 540 -10.43 9.15 -11.51
N ALA A 541 -10.99 9.88 -12.47
CA ALA A 541 -12.38 10.28 -12.51
C ALA A 541 -13.33 9.08 -12.58
N ILE A 542 -13.14 8.17 -13.55
CA ILE A 542 -14.00 6.98 -13.76
C ILE A 542 -14.02 6.07 -12.53
N THR A 543 -12.89 5.83 -11.90
CA THR A 543 -12.82 4.98 -10.69
C THR A 543 -13.67 5.54 -9.56
N GLY A 544 -13.76 6.87 -9.44
CA GLY A 544 -14.65 7.55 -8.49
C GLY A 544 -16.12 7.29 -8.77
N HIS A 545 -16.52 7.35 -10.03
CA HIS A 545 -17.89 7.07 -10.46
C HIS A 545 -18.30 5.62 -10.20
N ARG A 546 -17.46 4.65 -10.54
CA ARG A 546 -17.72 3.22 -10.29
C ARG A 546 -17.93 2.93 -8.80
N GLN A 547 -17.12 3.49 -7.93
CA GLN A 547 -17.25 3.32 -6.48
C GLN A 547 -18.55 3.94 -5.94
N ARG A 548 -18.96 5.10 -6.48
CA ARG A 548 -20.23 5.74 -6.09
C ARG A 548 -21.44 5.01 -6.63
N ARG A 549 -21.45 4.60 -7.90
CA ARG A 549 -22.56 3.80 -8.46
C ARG A 549 -22.77 2.53 -7.66
N ALA A 550 -21.70 1.84 -7.25
CA ALA A 550 -21.81 0.71 -6.36
C ALA A 550 -22.45 1.11 -5.01
N LYS A 551 -22.07 2.27 -4.46
CA LYS A 551 -22.62 2.78 -3.19
C LYS A 551 -24.08 3.24 -3.34
N VAL A 552 -24.44 3.94 -4.40
CA VAL A 552 -25.80 4.43 -4.68
C VAL A 552 -26.74 3.29 -5.07
N ARG A 553 -26.34 2.37 -5.96
CA ARG A 553 -27.11 1.14 -6.25
C ARG A 553 -27.41 0.36 -4.98
N ASN A 554 -26.41 0.21 -4.12
CA ASN A 554 -26.58 -0.48 -2.84
C ASN A 554 -27.48 0.28 -1.87
N THR A 555 -27.66 1.60 -2.05
CA THR A 555 -28.47 2.45 -1.16
C THR A 555 -29.92 2.55 -1.63
N SER A 556 -30.16 2.68 -2.94
CA SER A 556 -31.50 3.03 -3.45
C SER A 556 -32.49 1.84 -3.49
N ALA A 557 -32.04 0.62 -3.76
CA ALA A 557 -32.93 -0.53 -3.88
C ALA A 557 -33.60 -0.90 -2.55
N LEU A 558 -32.92 -0.75 -1.43
CA LEU A 558 -33.48 -1.06 -0.09
C LEU A 558 -34.26 0.11 0.52
N GLU A 559 -33.94 1.36 0.17
CA GLU A 559 -34.64 2.55 0.69
C GLU A 559 -36.01 2.78 0.04
N LEU A 560 -36.26 2.20 -1.12
CA LEU A 560 -37.54 2.23 -1.80
C LEU A 560 -38.57 1.24 -1.20
N ILE A 561 -38.12 0.34 -0.30
CA ILE A 561 -39.00 -0.64 0.31
C ILE A 561 -39.66 -0.02 1.53
N GLU A 562 -41.00 0.07 1.48
CA GLU A 562 -41.80 0.60 2.59
C GLU A 562 -41.54 -0.19 3.88
N GLY A 563 -41.11 0.52 4.94
CA GLY A 563 -40.75 -0.08 6.23
C GLY A 563 -39.23 -0.33 6.40
N VAL A 564 -38.41 -0.12 5.38
CA VAL A 564 -36.93 -0.24 5.48
C VAL A 564 -36.30 1.15 5.56
N GLY A 565 -36.25 1.73 6.74
CA GLY A 565 -35.53 2.98 6.98
C GLY A 565 -34.02 2.77 7.11
N PRO A 566 -33.20 3.88 7.19
CA PRO A 566 -31.75 3.83 7.24
C PRO A 566 -31.16 2.88 8.30
N LYS A 567 -31.77 2.83 9.49
CA LYS A 567 -31.35 1.93 10.59
C LYS A 567 -31.57 0.45 10.23
N ARG A 568 -32.75 0.10 9.73
CA ARG A 568 -33.07 -1.29 9.33
C ARG A 568 -32.24 -1.73 8.14
N ARG A 569 -31.98 -0.85 7.18
CA ARG A 569 -31.06 -1.09 6.06
C ARG A 569 -29.65 -1.40 6.55
N GLN A 570 -29.11 -0.61 7.47
CA GLN A 570 -27.78 -0.84 8.02
C GLN A 570 -27.69 -2.19 8.75
N VAL A 571 -28.72 -2.56 9.51
CA VAL A 571 -28.80 -3.84 10.20
C VAL A 571 -28.90 -4.99 9.19
N LEU A 572 -29.75 -4.88 8.16
CA LEU A 572 -29.89 -5.86 7.08
C LEU A 572 -28.56 -6.11 6.37
N LEU A 573 -27.90 -5.06 5.89
CA LEU A 573 -26.63 -5.19 5.17
C LEU A 573 -25.50 -5.71 6.06
N LYS A 574 -25.46 -5.29 7.33
CA LYS A 574 -24.47 -5.76 8.29
C LYS A 574 -24.69 -7.22 8.67
N TYR A 575 -25.93 -7.61 8.89
CA TYR A 575 -26.30 -8.96 9.31
C TYR A 575 -26.15 -9.97 8.18
N MET A 576 -26.52 -9.60 6.97
CA MET A 576 -26.42 -10.44 5.77
C MET A 576 -25.02 -10.43 5.12
N GLY A 577 -24.11 -9.53 5.56
CA GLY A 577 -22.76 -9.43 5.00
C GLY A 577 -22.67 -8.69 3.67
N GLY A 578 -23.68 -7.86 3.33
CA GLY A 578 -23.73 -7.05 2.12
C GLY A 578 -24.99 -7.26 1.28
N LEU A 579 -25.09 -6.51 0.16
CA LEU A 579 -26.28 -6.58 -0.71
C LEU A 579 -26.34 -7.88 -1.50
N GLN A 580 -25.24 -8.39 -2.02
CA GLN A 580 -25.25 -9.64 -2.81
C GLN A 580 -25.72 -10.86 -2.01
N PRO A 581 -25.28 -11.08 -0.77
CA PRO A 581 -25.88 -12.11 0.09
C PRO A 581 -27.36 -11.87 0.37
N LEU A 582 -27.80 -10.62 0.55
CA LEU A 582 -29.21 -10.28 0.76
C LEU A 582 -30.08 -10.58 -0.48
N LEU A 583 -29.58 -10.27 -1.69
CA LEU A 583 -30.25 -10.61 -2.96
C LEU A 583 -30.44 -12.12 -3.14
N ASN A 584 -29.54 -12.93 -2.58
CA ASN A 584 -29.59 -14.39 -2.66
C ASN A 584 -30.23 -15.08 -1.45
N ALA A 585 -30.65 -14.29 -0.45
CA ALA A 585 -31.25 -14.80 0.77
C ALA A 585 -32.69 -15.26 0.58
N SER A 586 -33.14 -16.24 1.39
CA SER A 586 -34.54 -16.62 1.47
C SER A 586 -35.32 -15.68 2.41
N VAL A 587 -36.67 -15.76 2.36
CA VAL A 587 -37.53 -14.97 3.27
C VAL A 587 -37.22 -15.30 4.74
N GLU A 588 -36.98 -16.59 5.04
CA GLU A 588 -36.67 -17.06 6.40
C GLU A 588 -35.30 -16.55 6.88
N GLU A 589 -34.33 -16.39 5.96
CA GLU A 589 -33.03 -15.81 6.28
C GLU A 589 -33.12 -14.30 6.56
N ILE A 590 -33.92 -13.59 5.79
CA ILE A 590 -34.19 -12.16 5.99
C ILE A 590 -34.97 -11.92 7.29
N ALA A 591 -35.95 -12.77 7.62
CA ALA A 591 -36.72 -12.65 8.83
C ALA A 591 -35.91 -12.88 10.14
N LYS A 592 -34.74 -13.54 10.06
CA LYS A 592 -33.82 -13.69 11.20
C LYS A 592 -33.06 -12.42 11.56
N VAL A 593 -33.12 -11.38 10.73
CA VAL A 593 -32.45 -10.10 10.99
C VAL A 593 -33.17 -9.36 12.13
N PRO A 594 -32.45 -8.93 13.17
CA PRO A 594 -33.06 -8.21 14.29
C PRO A 594 -33.86 -6.98 13.84
N GLY A 595 -35.12 -6.89 14.23
CA GLY A 595 -36.03 -5.79 13.88
C GLY A 595 -36.72 -5.93 12.52
N ILE A 596 -36.62 -7.09 11.85
CA ILE A 596 -37.35 -7.43 10.63
C ILE A 596 -38.38 -8.50 10.96
N SER A 597 -39.66 -8.17 10.72
CA SER A 597 -40.76 -9.13 10.87
C SER A 597 -40.88 -10.01 9.62
N GLN A 598 -41.58 -11.15 9.74
CA GLN A 598 -41.84 -12.05 8.61
C GLN A 598 -42.48 -11.32 7.43
N ALA A 599 -43.51 -10.50 7.69
CA ALA A 599 -44.19 -9.72 6.65
C ALA A 599 -43.25 -8.68 5.97
N LEU A 600 -42.32 -8.09 6.74
CA LEU A 600 -41.34 -7.18 6.16
C LEU A 600 -40.27 -7.93 5.38
N ALA A 601 -39.87 -9.13 5.81
CA ALA A 601 -38.94 -9.99 5.08
C ALA A 601 -39.49 -10.40 3.71
N GLU A 602 -40.81 -10.74 3.64
CA GLU A 602 -41.50 -11.03 2.38
C GLU A 602 -41.52 -9.82 1.44
N LYS A 603 -41.82 -8.61 1.95
CA LYS A 603 -41.76 -7.37 1.17
C LYS A 603 -40.34 -7.12 0.63
N ILE A 604 -39.30 -7.29 1.46
CA ILE A 604 -37.92 -7.14 1.07
C ILE A 604 -37.54 -8.15 -0.02
N TYR A 605 -37.88 -9.41 0.17
CA TYR A 605 -37.61 -10.49 -0.78
C TYR A 605 -38.24 -10.22 -2.15
N ASN A 606 -39.52 -9.85 -2.15
CA ASN A 606 -40.26 -9.57 -3.39
C ASN A 606 -39.70 -8.32 -4.12
N ALA A 607 -39.39 -7.26 -3.39
CA ALA A 607 -38.83 -6.04 -3.96
C ALA A 607 -37.39 -6.20 -4.49
N LEU A 608 -36.65 -7.20 -4.02
CA LEU A 608 -35.27 -7.45 -4.50
C LEU A 608 -35.20 -8.49 -5.64
N LYS A 609 -36.28 -9.22 -5.92
CA LYS A 609 -36.34 -10.20 -7.01
C LYS A 609 -37.06 -9.71 -8.27
N HIS A 610 -37.75 -8.57 -8.19
CA HIS A 610 -38.28 -7.81 -9.30
C HIS A 610 -37.37 -6.61 -9.60
#